data_b0c4a593e789d803af586a15cad12c11
#
_entry.id   b0c4a593e789d803af586a15cad12c11
#
_cell.length_a   1.000
_cell.length_b   1.000
_cell.length_c   1.000
_cell.angle_alpha   90.00
_cell.angle_beta   90.00
_cell.angle_gamma   90.00
#
_symmetry.space_group_name_H-M   'P 1'
#
loop_
_entity.id
_entity.type
_entity.pdbx_description
1 polymer ?
#
loop_
_entity_poly.entity_id
_entity_poly.type
_entity_poly.pdbx_seq_one_letter_code
_entity_poly.pdbx_strand_id
1 'polypeptide(L)'
;MTYQVHMIDVKNQLQNYIWLLEHSSSKQVVVVDPTEAGLVEDYCTEHGLSIAQIWLTHWHKDHIGGVTDLIASRNIPVYGPREELSKIPFITHALMDDDYFSFHDLHVDVLAVPGHTLGHIVYFIESIQTLFCGDTLFAMGCGRVFE
;
A
#
# COMPACT_ATOMS: atom_id res chain seq x y z
N MET A 1 20.92 3.10 -1.45
CA MET A 1 19.69 2.53 -0.98
C MET A 1 18.88 1.97 -2.12
N THR A 2 18.44 0.77 -1.94
CA THR A 2 17.67 0.07 -2.95
C THR A 2 16.20 0.47 -2.93
N TYR A 3 15.71 0.96 -1.81
CA TYR A 3 14.29 1.27 -1.63
C TYR A 3 14.10 2.65 -1.06
N GLN A 4 13.00 3.29 -1.45
CA GLN A 4 12.65 4.61 -0.95
C GLN A 4 11.14 4.69 -0.77
N VAL A 5 10.72 5.29 0.34
CA VAL A 5 9.29 5.47 0.63
C VAL A 5 8.92 6.92 0.34
N HIS A 6 7.86 7.09 -0.44
CA HIS A 6 7.32 8.41 -0.76
C HIS A 6 5.93 8.56 -0.15
N MET A 7 5.55 9.77 0.18
CA MET A 7 4.23 10.06 0.71
C MET A 7 3.54 11.08 -0.18
N ILE A 8 2.28 10.81 -0.51
CA ILE A 8 1.42 11.78 -1.17
C ILE A 8 0.36 12.20 -0.18
N ASP A 9 0.32 13.49 0.15
CA ASP A 9 -0.72 14.05 1.01
C ASP A 9 -1.92 14.35 0.13
N VAL A 10 -3.03 13.66 0.36
CA VAL A 10 -4.24 13.82 -0.46
C VAL A 10 -4.89 15.17 -0.20
N LYS A 11 -4.64 15.75 0.99
CA LYS A 11 -5.16 17.07 1.38
C LYS A 11 -6.68 17.12 1.38
N ASN A 12 -7.29 16.01 1.79
CA ASN A 12 -8.74 15.97 1.94
C ASN A 12 -9.11 16.10 3.41
N GLN A 13 -10.41 16.17 3.68
CA GLN A 13 -10.89 16.34 5.05
C GLN A 13 -10.56 15.16 5.95
N LEU A 14 -10.39 13.97 5.37
CA LEU A 14 -10.06 12.77 6.12
C LEU A 14 -8.57 12.65 6.40
N GLN A 15 -7.77 13.56 5.86
CA GLN A 15 -6.31 13.58 6.04
C GLN A 15 -5.66 12.27 5.61
N ASN A 16 -6.06 11.78 4.43
CA ASN A 16 -5.49 10.57 3.89
C ASN A 16 -4.10 10.80 3.31
N TYR A 17 -3.31 9.75 3.36
CA TYR A 17 -2.00 9.72 2.72
C TYR A 17 -1.92 8.48 1.85
N ILE A 18 -1.27 8.63 0.68
CA ILE A 18 -0.96 7.50 -0.19
C ILE A 18 0.53 7.26 -0.08
N TRP A 19 0.92 6.03 0.22
CA TRP A 19 2.33 5.69 0.36
C TRP A 19 2.80 4.95 -0.88
N LEU A 20 4.02 5.23 -1.32
CA LEU A 20 4.64 4.56 -2.45
C LEU A 20 5.96 3.98 -1.98
N LEU A 21 6.15 2.68 -2.22
CA LEU A 21 7.41 2.03 -1.91
C LEU A 21 8.14 1.79 -3.23
N GLU A 22 9.25 2.48 -3.42
CA GLU A 22 9.99 2.45 -4.67
C GLU A 22 11.16 1.49 -4.58
N HIS A 23 11.29 0.61 -5.58
CA HIS A 23 12.52 -0.14 -5.81
C HIS A 23 13.37 0.73 -6.74
N SER A 24 14.44 1.32 -6.20
CA SER A 24 15.13 2.44 -6.86
C SER A 24 15.76 2.07 -8.19
N SER A 25 16.35 0.88 -8.30
CA SER A 25 17.05 0.52 -9.52
C SER A 25 16.10 0.23 -10.68
N SER A 26 14.90 -0.28 -10.42
CA SER A 26 13.92 -0.57 -11.49
C SER A 26 12.91 0.53 -11.69
N LYS A 27 12.82 1.48 -10.75
CA LYS A 27 11.79 2.52 -10.75
C LYS A 27 10.38 1.98 -10.64
N GLN A 28 10.23 0.76 -10.12
CA GLN A 28 8.92 0.17 -9.87
C GLN A 28 8.45 0.52 -8.47
N VAL A 29 7.16 0.81 -8.33
CA VAL A 29 6.60 1.18 -7.03
C VAL A 29 5.42 0.30 -6.67
N VAL A 30 5.26 0.11 -5.37
CA VAL A 30 4.02 -0.39 -4.77
C VAL A 30 3.23 0.82 -4.30
N VAL A 31 1.95 0.87 -4.61
CA VAL A 31 1.06 1.92 -4.13
C VAL A 31 0.22 1.35 -3.00
N VAL A 32 0.26 1.99 -1.84
CA VAL A 32 -0.48 1.54 -0.67
C VAL A 32 -1.70 2.44 -0.47
N ASP A 33 -2.88 1.83 -0.46
CA ASP A 33 -4.16 2.49 -0.23
C ASP A 33 -4.37 3.73 -1.12
N PRO A 34 -4.41 3.56 -2.45
CA PRO A 34 -4.56 4.71 -3.36
C PRO A 34 -5.96 5.30 -3.28
N THR A 35 -6.07 6.40 -2.58
CA THR A 35 -7.32 7.13 -2.41
C THR A 35 -7.81 7.72 -3.72
N GLU A 36 -6.90 8.31 -4.49
CA GLU A 36 -7.22 8.98 -5.77
C GLU A 36 -6.19 8.61 -6.81
N ALA A 37 -6.67 8.09 -7.93
CA ALA A 37 -5.79 7.64 -9.00
C ALA A 37 -5.00 8.79 -9.64
N GLY A 38 -5.64 9.94 -9.81
CA GLY A 38 -4.98 11.08 -10.46
C GLY A 38 -3.72 11.52 -9.74
N LEU A 39 -3.75 11.55 -8.41
CA LEU A 39 -2.58 11.94 -7.62
C LEU A 39 -1.43 10.95 -7.80
N VAL A 40 -1.75 9.66 -7.85
CA VAL A 40 -0.74 8.62 -8.05
C VAL A 40 -0.14 8.71 -9.46
N GLU A 41 -1.01 8.88 -10.47
CA GLU A 41 -0.55 8.97 -11.85
C GLU A 41 0.37 10.18 -12.05
N ASP A 42 -0.02 11.32 -11.51
CA ASP A 42 0.79 12.54 -11.63
C ASP A 42 2.14 12.38 -10.94
N TYR A 43 2.14 11.82 -9.75
CA TYR A 43 3.37 11.63 -8.99
C TYR A 43 4.31 10.69 -9.73
N CYS A 44 3.78 9.57 -10.23
CA CYS A 44 4.59 8.59 -10.95
C CYS A 44 5.14 9.16 -12.25
N THR A 45 4.35 9.93 -12.97
CA THR A 45 4.81 10.57 -14.19
C THR A 45 5.92 11.56 -13.90
N GLU A 46 5.75 12.36 -12.87
CA GLU A 46 6.73 13.38 -12.51
C GLU A 46 8.07 12.76 -12.09
N HIS A 47 8.04 11.61 -11.44
CA HIS A 47 9.25 10.98 -10.90
C HIS A 47 9.76 9.81 -11.74
N GLY A 48 9.13 9.53 -12.87
CA GLY A 48 9.57 8.44 -13.75
C GLY A 48 9.35 7.06 -13.16
N LEU A 49 8.27 6.87 -12.42
CA LEU A 49 8.00 5.62 -11.71
C LEU A 49 6.91 4.83 -12.43
N SER A 50 6.98 3.50 -12.32
CA SER A 50 5.93 2.63 -12.86
C SER A 50 5.32 1.80 -11.74
N ILE A 51 4.00 1.64 -11.77
CA ILE A 51 3.27 0.94 -10.73
C ILE A 51 3.40 -0.56 -10.96
N ALA A 52 3.92 -1.28 -9.98
CA ALA A 52 4.10 -2.72 -10.06
C ALA A 52 3.03 -3.49 -9.28
N GLN A 53 2.62 -2.97 -8.15
CA GLN A 53 1.65 -3.63 -7.28
C GLN A 53 0.85 -2.59 -6.52
N ILE A 54 -0.32 -2.99 -6.06
CA ILE A 54 -1.15 -2.18 -5.15
C ILE A 54 -1.39 -3.02 -3.91
N TRP A 55 -1.16 -2.43 -2.73
CA TRP A 55 -1.41 -3.09 -1.45
C TRP A 55 -2.51 -2.33 -0.73
N LEU A 56 -3.54 -3.05 -0.27
CA LEU A 56 -4.68 -2.48 0.43
C LEU A 56 -4.73 -2.99 1.86
N THR A 57 -5.05 -2.11 2.80
CA THR A 57 -5.13 -2.46 4.21
C THR A 57 -6.54 -2.82 4.64
N HIS A 58 -7.55 -2.16 4.09
CA HIS A 58 -8.95 -2.43 4.43
C HIS A 58 -9.87 -1.82 3.34
N TRP A 59 -11.19 -2.01 3.51
CA TRP A 59 -12.15 -1.75 2.44
C TRP A 59 -12.68 -0.31 2.37
N HIS A 60 -12.44 0.53 3.35
CA HIS A 60 -13.01 1.87 3.35
C HIS A 60 -12.69 2.61 2.06
N LYS A 61 -13.66 3.32 1.51
CA LYS A 61 -13.52 3.93 0.19
C LYS A 61 -12.39 4.93 0.13
N ASP A 62 -12.08 5.59 1.24
CA ASP A 62 -10.98 6.54 1.29
C ASP A 62 -9.60 5.86 1.18
N HIS A 63 -9.56 4.53 1.16
CA HIS A 63 -8.32 3.79 0.98
C HIS A 63 -8.28 3.02 -0.32
N ILE A 64 -9.42 2.79 -0.95
CA ILE A 64 -9.47 2.00 -2.19
C ILE A 64 -10.04 2.79 -3.36
N GLY A 65 -10.34 4.07 -3.16
CA GLY A 65 -11.08 4.86 -4.15
C GLY A 65 -10.43 4.97 -5.50
N GLY A 66 -9.10 4.93 -5.57
CA GLY A 66 -8.39 5.07 -6.85
C GLY A 66 -8.04 3.76 -7.54
N VAL A 67 -8.33 2.60 -6.91
CA VAL A 67 -7.81 1.33 -7.42
C VAL A 67 -8.36 0.99 -8.80
N THR A 68 -9.68 1.09 -8.99
CA THR A 68 -10.29 0.68 -10.26
C THR A 68 -9.76 1.51 -11.43
N ASP A 69 -9.53 2.80 -11.22
CA ASP A 69 -8.97 3.63 -12.28
C ASP A 69 -7.51 3.27 -12.57
N LEU A 70 -6.75 2.95 -11.54
CA LEU A 70 -5.33 2.59 -11.74
C LEU A 70 -5.17 1.27 -12.47
N ILE A 71 -6.07 0.31 -12.26
CA ILE A 71 -5.96 -1.00 -12.90
C ILE A 71 -6.72 -1.07 -14.23
N ALA A 72 -7.47 -0.03 -14.61
CA ALA A 72 -8.36 -0.08 -15.76
C ALA A 72 -7.62 -0.42 -17.06
N SER A 73 -6.39 0.06 -17.23
CA SER A 73 -5.61 -0.20 -18.44
C SER A 73 -4.27 -0.88 -18.14
N ARG A 74 -4.15 -1.47 -16.94
CA ARG A 74 -2.92 -2.12 -16.50
C ARG A 74 -3.24 -3.46 -15.90
N ASN A 75 -2.32 -4.39 -16.05
CA ASN A 75 -2.44 -5.69 -15.42
C ASN A 75 -1.59 -5.69 -14.15
N ILE A 76 -2.11 -5.04 -13.10
CA ILE A 76 -1.39 -4.84 -11.86
C ILE A 76 -1.97 -5.75 -10.78
N PRO A 77 -1.14 -6.55 -10.08
CA PRO A 77 -1.62 -7.33 -8.93
C PRO A 77 -2.11 -6.42 -7.81
N VAL A 78 -3.24 -6.78 -7.21
CA VAL A 78 -3.82 -6.05 -6.08
C VAL A 78 -3.85 -7.00 -4.89
N TYR A 79 -3.08 -6.66 -3.86
CA TYR A 79 -3.01 -7.44 -2.62
C TYR A 79 -3.94 -6.80 -1.61
N GLY A 80 -4.64 -7.59 -0.86
CA GLY A 80 -5.54 -7.05 0.15
C GLY A 80 -6.09 -8.13 1.06
N PRO A 81 -6.85 -7.73 2.09
CA PRO A 81 -7.32 -8.65 3.12
C PRO A 81 -8.39 -9.59 2.58
N ARG A 82 -8.16 -10.88 2.78
CA ARG A 82 -9.10 -11.92 2.37
C ARG A 82 -10.45 -11.76 3.04
N GLU A 83 -10.44 -11.31 4.29
CA GLU A 83 -11.67 -11.15 5.06
C GLU A 83 -12.60 -10.09 4.47
N GLU A 84 -12.09 -9.25 3.58
CA GLU A 84 -12.88 -8.17 2.99
C GLU A 84 -13.06 -8.31 1.48
N LEU A 85 -12.87 -9.52 0.95
CA LEU A 85 -13.02 -9.77 -0.48
C LEU A 85 -14.40 -9.38 -1.01
N SER A 86 -15.44 -9.55 -0.22
CA SER A 86 -16.79 -9.20 -0.68
C SER A 86 -16.96 -7.70 -0.89
N LYS A 87 -16.14 -6.89 -0.23
CA LYS A 87 -16.17 -5.43 -0.36
C LYS A 87 -15.07 -4.91 -1.28
N ILE A 88 -14.08 -5.73 -1.58
CA ILE A 88 -12.98 -5.37 -2.49
C ILE A 88 -12.83 -6.48 -3.53
N PRO A 89 -13.76 -6.56 -4.49
CA PRO A 89 -13.77 -7.71 -5.42
C PRO A 89 -12.62 -7.71 -6.43
N PHE A 90 -11.87 -6.62 -6.54
CA PHE A 90 -10.76 -6.56 -7.48
C PHE A 90 -9.43 -7.03 -6.89
N ILE A 91 -9.42 -7.56 -5.67
CA ILE A 91 -8.22 -8.15 -5.09
C ILE A 91 -7.82 -9.39 -5.90
N THR A 92 -6.56 -9.44 -6.34
CA THR A 92 -6.03 -10.59 -7.05
C THR A 92 -5.25 -11.52 -6.13
N HIS A 93 -4.73 -11.01 -5.02
CA HIS A 93 -3.96 -11.78 -4.05
C HIS A 93 -4.54 -11.51 -2.67
N ALA A 94 -5.37 -12.44 -2.19
CA ALA A 94 -6.04 -12.30 -0.91
C ALA A 94 -5.13 -12.77 0.21
N LEU A 95 -4.99 -11.96 1.25
CA LEU A 95 -4.02 -12.16 2.32
C LEU A 95 -4.72 -12.37 3.66
N MET A 96 -4.10 -13.20 4.50
CA MET A 96 -4.57 -13.49 5.85
C MET A 96 -3.45 -13.19 6.83
N ASP A 97 -3.81 -13.18 8.12
CA ASP A 97 -2.82 -13.02 9.18
C ASP A 97 -1.71 -14.07 9.03
N ASP A 98 -0.48 -13.63 9.24
CA ASP A 98 0.72 -14.47 9.13
C ASP A 98 1.09 -14.88 7.71
N ASP A 99 0.39 -14.42 6.70
CA ASP A 99 0.85 -14.58 5.32
C ASP A 99 2.10 -13.75 5.08
N TYR A 100 2.82 -14.10 4.03
CA TYR A 100 3.96 -13.29 3.60
C TYR A 100 4.10 -13.42 2.09
N PHE A 101 4.81 -12.45 1.51
CA PHE A 101 5.11 -12.45 0.09
C PHE A 101 6.34 -11.59 -0.14
N SER A 102 6.74 -11.46 -1.38
CA SER A 102 7.95 -10.69 -1.72
C SER A 102 7.64 -9.59 -2.71
N PHE A 103 8.34 -8.47 -2.55
CA PHE A 103 8.40 -7.43 -3.56
C PHE A 103 9.89 -7.24 -3.86
N HIS A 104 10.33 -7.67 -5.05
CA HIS A 104 11.74 -7.80 -5.38
C HIS A 104 12.41 -8.69 -4.32
N ASP A 105 13.44 -8.21 -3.62
CA ASP A 105 14.10 -9.00 -2.58
C ASP A 105 13.61 -8.68 -1.17
N LEU A 106 12.56 -7.87 -1.05
CA LEU A 106 11.97 -7.59 0.25
C LEU A 106 11.01 -8.69 0.66
N HIS A 107 11.13 -9.13 1.89
CA HIS A 107 10.16 -10.02 2.51
C HIS A 107 9.11 -9.17 3.22
N VAL A 108 7.84 -9.39 2.91
CA VAL A 108 6.73 -8.62 3.44
C VAL A 108 5.86 -9.53 4.28
N ASP A 109 5.70 -9.20 5.55
CA ASP A 109 4.82 -9.95 6.46
C ASP A 109 3.47 -9.26 6.54
N VAL A 110 2.42 -10.05 6.66
CA VAL A 110 1.04 -9.57 6.76
C VAL A 110 0.53 -9.89 8.15
N LEU A 111 0.00 -8.86 8.82
CA LEU A 111 -0.53 -9.01 10.18
C LEU A 111 -1.96 -8.49 10.21
N ALA A 112 -2.86 -9.26 10.80
CA ALA A 112 -4.24 -8.81 10.98
C ALA A 112 -4.32 -7.93 12.21
N VAL A 113 -5.01 -6.80 12.09
CA VAL A 113 -5.22 -5.87 13.20
C VAL A 113 -6.69 -5.46 13.20
N PRO A 114 -7.60 -6.37 13.53
CA PRO A 114 -9.02 -6.06 13.50
C PRO A 114 -9.34 -4.97 14.51
N GLY A 115 -10.34 -4.19 14.20
CA GLY A 115 -10.74 -3.09 15.07
C GLY A 115 -11.40 -2.00 14.26
N HIS A 116 -10.62 -1.37 13.39
CA HIS A 116 -11.17 -0.35 12.49
C HIS A 116 -12.15 -1.00 11.49
N THR A 117 -11.73 -2.11 10.87
CA THR A 117 -12.63 -3.03 10.17
C THR A 117 -12.31 -4.43 10.63
N LEU A 118 -13.19 -5.40 10.33
CA LEU A 118 -12.96 -6.76 10.77
C LEU A 118 -11.75 -7.40 10.10
N GLY A 119 -11.49 -7.03 8.85
CA GLY A 119 -10.42 -7.63 8.08
C GLY A 119 -9.20 -6.75 7.90
N HIS A 120 -9.04 -5.69 8.68
CA HIS A 120 -7.93 -4.75 8.52
C HIS A 120 -6.60 -5.48 8.69
N ILE A 121 -5.68 -5.28 7.73
CA ILE A 121 -4.33 -5.86 7.80
C ILE A 121 -3.29 -4.76 7.65
N VAL A 122 -2.08 -5.06 8.09
CA VAL A 122 -0.94 -4.17 7.92
C VAL A 122 0.18 -4.95 7.26
N TYR A 123 1.11 -4.23 6.64
CA TYR A 123 2.25 -4.81 5.92
C TYR A 123 3.53 -4.41 6.63
N PHE A 124 4.30 -5.40 7.05
CA PHE A 124 5.54 -5.16 7.78
C PHE A 124 6.74 -5.66 6.98
N ILE A 125 7.72 -4.79 6.81
CA ILE A 125 8.94 -5.12 6.08
C ILE A 125 10.12 -4.88 7.03
N GLU A 126 10.58 -5.96 7.64
CA GLU A 126 11.59 -5.87 8.70
C GLU A 126 12.90 -5.31 8.19
N SER A 127 13.34 -5.72 7.01
CA SER A 127 14.65 -5.32 6.50
C SER A 127 14.81 -3.82 6.31
N ILE A 128 13.71 -3.10 6.10
CA ILE A 128 13.74 -1.65 6.01
C ILE A 128 12.97 -1.00 7.15
N GLN A 129 12.59 -1.81 8.14
CA GLN A 129 11.94 -1.37 9.38
C GLN A 129 10.75 -0.45 9.11
N THR A 130 9.86 -0.91 8.23
CA THR A 130 8.72 -0.13 7.77
C THR A 130 7.43 -0.92 7.98
N LEU A 131 6.41 -0.25 8.47
CA LEU A 131 5.09 -0.84 8.71
C LEU A 131 4.05 0.07 8.08
N PHE A 132 3.35 -0.46 7.07
CA PHE A 132 2.23 0.28 6.45
C PHE A 132 0.94 -0.15 7.14
N CYS A 133 0.26 0.77 7.79
CA CYS A 133 -0.94 0.46 8.55
C CYS A 133 -2.05 1.48 8.29
N GLY A 134 -2.51 1.54 7.06
CA GLY A 134 -3.57 2.45 6.66
C GLY A 134 -3.01 3.83 6.39
N ASP A 135 -3.55 4.84 7.06
CA ASP A 135 -3.11 6.21 6.83
C ASP A 135 -1.71 6.50 7.34
N THR A 136 -1.16 5.60 8.15
CA THR A 136 0.06 5.86 8.86
C THR A 136 1.17 4.94 8.42
N LEU A 137 2.37 5.48 8.33
CA LEU A 137 3.58 4.71 8.13
C LEU A 137 4.38 4.76 9.42
N PHE A 138 4.80 3.58 9.89
CA PHE A 138 5.70 3.49 11.02
C PHE A 138 7.08 3.11 10.53
N ALA A 139 8.06 3.96 10.82
CA ALA A 139 9.46 3.71 10.48
C ALA A 139 10.19 3.40 11.76
N MET A 140 10.38 2.12 12.04
CA MET A 140 10.78 1.68 13.35
C MET A 140 12.24 1.90 13.64
N GLY A 141 13.08 1.87 12.66
CA GLY A 141 14.52 1.98 12.89
C GLY A 141 15.00 3.37 13.23
N CYS A 142 14.19 4.39 13.10
CA CYS A 142 14.63 5.75 13.35
C CYS A 142 14.29 6.23 14.76
N GLY A 143 13.92 5.32 15.63
CA GLY A 143 13.61 5.68 17.00
C GLY A 143 12.28 6.36 17.19
N ARG A 144 11.44 6.44 16.13
CA ARG A 144 10.23 7.04 16.20
C ARG A 144 9.24 6.03 15.94
N VAL A 145 8.39 5.83 16.81
CA VAL A 145 7.38 4.97 16.53
C VAL A 145 6.19 5.73 16.54
N PHE A 146 5.35 5.59 15.94
CA PHE A 146 4.33 6.25 15.71
C PHE A 146 3.32 5.68 16.33
N GLU A 147 2.63 6.23 16.63
CA GLU A 147 1.63 5.86 17.33
C GLU A 147 0.47 6.09 16.72
#